data_fbef41bad5c0e18f4939219a35c3ecc7
#
_entry.id   fbef41bad5c0e18f4939219a35c3ecc7
#
_cell.length_a   1.000
_cell.length_b   1.000
_cell.length_c   1.000
_cell.angle_alpha   90.00
_cell.angle_beta   90.00
_cell.angle_gamma   90.00
#
_symmetry.space_group_name_H-M   'P 1'
#
loop_
_entity.id
_entity.type
_entity.pdbx_description
1 polymer ?
#
loop_
_entity_poly.entity_id
_entity_poly.type
_entity_poly.pdbx_seq_one_letter_code
_entity_poly.pdbx_strand_id
1 'polypeptide(L)'
;MAIHTILIVDDSPTERYYLSEMLVRAGYAVVTAQDGADALAQLKQARPDLILMDVVMPGANGFQITRAIARDPELQDVPVIICSSKSQETDRIWGLRQGARDYLVKPVVEAELLAKIAAIS
;
A
#
# COMPACT_ATOMS: atom_id res chain seq x y z
N MET A 1 -9.89 -10.70 -9.96
CA MET A 1 -9.05 -10.09 -10.99
C MET A 1 -7.58 -10.20 -10.65
N ALA A 2 -6.76 -10.49 -11.66
CA ALA A 2 -5.32 -10.61 -11.43
C ALA A 2 -4.69 -9.24 -11.16
N ILE A 3 -3.75 -9.19 -10.23
CA ILE A 3 -3.00 -7.98 -9.92
C ILE A 3 -1.78 -7.92 -10.83
N HIS A 4 -1.59 -6.79 -11.52
CA HIS A 4 -0.47 -6.55 -12.43
C HIS A 4 0.39 -5.37 -11.97
N THR A 5 -0.24 -4.25 -11.61
CA THR A 5 0.45 -3.01 -11.26
C THR A 5 0.22 -2.68 -9.79
N ILE A 6 1.30 -2.45 -9.06
CA ILE A 6 1.26 -2.13 -7.64
C ILE A 6 1.89 -0.76 -7.40
N LEU A 7 1.16 0.10 -6.69
CA LEU A 7 1.68 1.39 -6.25
C LEU A 7 2.23 1.24 -4.83
N ILE A 8 3.49 1.62 -4.63
CA ILE A 8 4.12 1.64 -3.31
C ILE A 8 4.18 3.08 -2.84
N VAL A 9 3.57 3.35 -1.68
CA VAL A 9 3.58 4.68 -1.06
C VAL A 9 4.38 4.62 0.22
N ASP A 10 5.56 5.23 0.22
CA ASP A 10 6.48 5.21 1.36
C ASP A 10 7.44 6.39 1.21
N ASP A 11 7.71 7.12 2.28
CA ASP A 11 8.62 8.27 2.24
C ASP A 11 10.10 7.87 2.26
N SER A 12 10.41 6.64 2.59
CA SER A 12 11.79 6.12 2.62
C SER A 12 12.21 5.59 1.25
N PRO A 13 13.24 6.18 0.61
CA PRO A 13 13.76 5.64 -0.64
C PRO A 13 14.26 4.20 -0.50
N THR A 14 14.84 3.85 0.64
CA THR A 14 15.33 2.50 0.91
C THR A 14 14.19 1.50 0.96
N GLU A 15 13.10 1.84 1.63
CA GLU A 15 11.91 0.97 1.68
C GLU A 15 11.25 0.82 0.32
N ARG A 16 11.14 1.91 -0.43
CA ARG A 16 10.59 1.84 -1.80
C ARG A 16 11.42 0.89 -2.66
N TYR A 17 12.74 0.99 -2.58
CA TYR A 17 13.63 0.12 -3.33
C TYR A 17 13.48 -1.34 -2.91
N TYR A 18 13.48 -1.59 -1.60
CA TYR A 18 13.35 -2.94 -1.04
C TYR A 18 12.06 -3.64 -1.49
N LEU A 19 10.94 -2.95 -1.37
CA LEU A 19 9.64 -3.49 -1.79
C LEU A 19 9.55 -3.64 -3.30
N SER A 20 10.08 -2.66 -4.05
CA SER A 20 10.07 -2.71 -5.51
C SER A 20 10.84 -3.92 -6.03
N GLU A 21 12.03 -4.19 -5.47
CA GLU A 21 12.84 -5.35 -5.87
C GLU A 21 12.08 -6.67 -5.67
N MET A 22 11.43 -6.83 -4.51
CA MET A 22 10.63 -8.02 -4.24
C MET A 22 9.54 -8.23 -5.29
N LEU A 23 8.81 -7.16 -5.58
CA LEU A 23 7.63 -7.25 -6.43
C LEU A 23 8.00 -7.42 -7.90
N VAL A 24 9.04 -6.73 -8.36
CA VAL A 24 9.51 -6.87 -9.74
C VAL A 24 10.02 -8.29 -9.97
N ARG A 25 10.76 -8.87 -9.01
CA ARG A 25 11.20 -10.26 -9.12
C ARG A 25 10.02 -11.23 -9.21
N ALA A 26 8.91 -10.90 -8.57
CA ALA A 26 7.70 -11.73 -8.60
C ALA A 26 6.86 -11.52 -9.86
N GLY A 27 7.24 -10.59 -10.74
CA GLY A 27 6.56 -10.38 -12.02
C GLY A 27 5.58 -9.22 -12.05
N TYR A 28 5.52 -8.39 -10.99
CA TYR A 28 4.62 -7.24 -10.95
C TYR A 28 5.26 -5.99 -11.54
N ALA A 29 4.43 -5.14 -12.15
CA ALA A 29 4.84 -3.78 -12.50
C ALA A 29 4.69 -2.90 -11.27
N VAL A 30 5.66 -2.04 -10.99
CA VAL A 30 5.70 -1.23 -9.78
C VAL A 30 5.77 0.26 -10.13
N VAL A 31 4.95 1.04 -9.47
CA VAL A 31 5.02 2.51 -9.45
C VAL A 31 5.23 2.93 -8.01
N THR A 32 5.91 4.04 -7.78
CA THR A 32 6.18 4.50 -6.41
C THR A 32 5.71 5.94 -6.20
N ALA A 33 5.33 6.24 -4.96
CA ALA A 33 5.01 7.59 -4.50
C ALA A 33 5.72 7.81 -3.16
N GLN A 34 6.18 9.03 -2.94
CA GLN A 34 6.98 9.36 -1.75
C GLN A 34 6.16 9.83 -0.56
N ASP A 35 4.90 10.18 -0.77
CA ASP A 35 3.98 10.62 0.30
C ASP A 35 2.53 10.53 -0.19
N GLY A 36 1.59 10.92 0.69
CA GLY A 36 0.18 10.86 0.36
C GLY A 36 -0.25 11.78 -0.77
N ALA A 37 0.30 12.98 -0.84
CA ALA A 37 -0.03 13.94 -1.89
C ALA A 37 0.41 13.42 -3.26
N ASP A 38 1.63 12.87 -3.33
CA ASP A 38 2.14 12.26 -4.56
C ASP A 38 1.27 11.05 -4.96
N ALA A 39 0.91 10.21 -4.00
CA ALA A 39 0.05 9.07 -4.25
C ALA A 39 -1.29 9.49 -4.85
N LEU A 40 -1.95 10.47 -4.25
CA LEU A 40 -3.25 10.94 -4.75
C LEU A 40 -3.13 11.56 -6.14
N ALA A 41 -2.05 12.27 -6.42
CA ALA A 41 -1.80 12.84 -7.75
C ALA A 41 -1.63 11.73 -8.80
N GLN A 42 -0.89 10.68 -8.47
CA GLN A 42 -0.71 9.55 -9.39
C GLN A 42 -2.01 8.78 -9.61
N LEU A 43 -2.80 8.60 -8.57
CA LEU A 43 -4.08 7.88 -8.66
C LEU A 43 -5.09 8.58 -9.58
N LYS A 44 -4.96 9.88 -9.79
CA LYS A 44 -5.78 10.60 -10.76
C LYS A 44 -5.40 10.30 -12.20
N GLN A 45 -4.16 9.86 -12.42
CA GLN A 45 -3.65 9.61 -13.78
C GLN A 45 -3.78 8.14 -14.17
N ALA A 46 -3.51 7.23 -13.24
CA ALA A 46 -3.54 5.80 -13.53
C ALA A 46 -3.93 5.03 -12.27
N ARG A 47 -4.88 4.13 -12.41
CA ARG A 47 -5.38 3.32 -11.31
C ARG A 47 -4.55 2.03 -11.21
N PRO A 48 -3.85 1.79 -10.09
CA PRO A 48 -3.14 0.53 -9.88
C PRO A 48 -4.13 -0.58 -9.47
N ASP A 49 -3.64 -1.81 -9.46
CA ASP A 49 -4.44 -2.95 -9.02
C ASP A 49 -4.35 -3.17 -7.51
N LEU A 50 -3.31 -2.64 -6.88
CA LEU A 50 -3.05 -2.77 -5.44
C LEU A 50 -2.21 -1.59 -4.98
N ILE A 51 -2.42 -1.16 -3.75
CA ILE A 51 -1.60 -0.12 -3.12
C ILE A 51 -0.97 -0.69 -1.85
N LEU A 52 0.35 -0.54 -1.71
CA LEU A 52 1.06 -0.79 -0.47
C LEU A 52 1.30 0.58 0.19
N MET A 53 0.78 0.76 1.40
CA MET A 53 0.72 2.06 2.05
C MET A 53 1.49 2.08 3.37
N ASP A 54 2.52 2.92 3.46
CA ASP A 54 3.17 3.21 4.73
C ASP A 54 2.28 4.14 5.58
N VAL A 55 2.45 4.13 6.89
CA VAL A 55 1.65 4.95 7.80
C VAL A 55 2.35 6.26 8.13
N VAL A 56 3.62 6.19 8.57
CA VAL A 56 4.33 7.37 9.05
C VAL A 56 4.99 8.08 7.89
N MET A 57 4.38 9.18 7.45
CA MET A 57 4.85 9.97 6.31
C MET A 57 4.62 11.46 6.60
N PRO A 58 5.38 12.36 5.96
CA PRO A 58 5.10 13.81 6.08
C PRO A 58 3.70 14.14 5.54
N GLY A 59 3.05 15.11 6.14
CA GLY A 59 1.68 15.50 5.77
C GLY A 59 0.66 14.50 6.29
N ALA A 60 -0.30 14.12 5.46
CA ALA A 60 -1.31 13.14 5.84
C ALA A 60 -0.67 11.76 5.99
N ASN A 61 -0.99 11.04 7.07
CA ASN A 61 -0.47 9.71 7.31
C ASN A 61 -1.20 8.66 6.46
N GLY A 62 -0.65 7.43 6.43
CA GLY A 62 -1.20 6.37 5.59
C GLY A 62 -2.62 5.94 5.95
N PHE A 63 -3.03 6.07 7.21
CA PHE A 63 -4.41 5.80 7.61
C PHE A 63 -5.38 6.78 6.96
N GLN A 64 -5.00 8.07 6.94
CA GLN A 64 -5.83 9.12 6.35
C GLN A 64 -5.96 8.93 4.83
N ILE A 65 -4.86 8.59 4.17
CA ILE A 65 -4.87 8.36 2.71
C ILE A 65 -5.69 7.10 2.39
N THR A 66 -5.55 6.03 3.17
CA THR A 66 -6.35 4.81 2.99
C THR A 66 -7.84 5.13 3.09
N ARG A 67 -8.22 5.94 4.06
CA ARG A 67 -9.63 6.37 4.21
C ARG A 67 -10.12 7.18 3.02
N ALA A 68 -9.28 8.10 2.52
CA ALA A 68 -9.64 8.89 1.35
C ALA A 68 -9.87 8.00 0.13
N ILE A 69 -9.03 6.99 -0.07
CA ILE A 69 -9.17 6.03 -1.17
C ILE A 69 -10.47 5.23 -1.00
N ALA A 70 -10.75 4.75 0.20
CA ALA A 70 -11.94 3.94 0.49
C ALA A 70 -13.25 4.71 0.27
N ARG A 71 -13.20 6.04 0.39
CA ARG A 71 -14.38 6.91 0.21
C ARG A 71 -14.52 7.47 -1.19
N ASP A 72 -13.52 7.30 -2.03
CA ASP A 72 -13.56 7.79 -3.40
C ASP A 72 -14.26 6.75 -4.28
N PRO A 73 -15.39 7.09 -4.93
CA PRO A 73 -16.12 6.13 -5.78
C PRO A 73 -15.27 5.54 -6.91
N GLU A 74 -14.27 6.27 -7.37
CA GLU A 74 -13.38 5.80 -8.44
C GLU A 74 -12.26 4.91 -7.96
N LEU A 75 -11.93 4.93 -6.66
CA LEU A 75 -10.77 4.24 -6.09
C LEU A 75 -11.15 3.19 -5.04
N GLN A 76 -12.39 3.18 -4.58
CA GLN A 76 -12.81 2.36 -3.44
C GLN A 76 -12.61 0.86 -3.67
N ASP A 77 -12.53 0.42 -4.91
CA ASP A 77 -12.33 -1.00 -5.23
C ASP A 77 -10.86 -1.39 -5.30
N VAL A 78 -9.93 -0.42 -5.24
CA VAL A 78 -8.50 -0.71 -5.23
C VAL A 78 -8.11 -1.17 -3.83
N PRO A 79 -7.63 -2.41 -3.67
CA PRO A 79 -7.25 -2.88 -2.34
C PRO A 79 -5.99 -2.17 -1.85
N VAL A 80 -5.95 -1.91 -0.54
CA VAL A 80 -4.81 -1.31 0.14
C VAL A 80 -4.30 -2.29 1.19
N ILE A 81 -3.00 -2.59 1.16
CA ILE A 81 -2.32 -3.31 2.24
C ILE A 81 -1.43 -2.29 2.93
N ILE A 82 -1.62 -2.12 4.23
CA ILE A 82 -0.75 -1.24 5.02
C ILE A 82 0.52 -1.99 5.39
N CYS A 83 1.69 -1.35 5.19
CA CYS A 83 2.99 -1.88 5.57
C CYS A 83 3.63 -0.87 6.51
N SER A 84 3.75 -1.19 7.80
CA SER A 84 4.17 -0.23 8.81
C SER A 84 5.00 -0.86 9.91
N SER A 85 5.86 -0.06 10.54
CA SER A 85 6.58 -0.48 11.75
C SER A 85 5.68 -0.44 12.99
N LYS A 86 4.48 0.14 12.90
CA LYS A 86 3.51 0.11 13.99
C LYS A 86 2.94 -1.30 14.10
N SER A 87 3.27 -1.98 15.21
CA SER A 87 3.04 -3.42 15.35
C SER A 87 1.97 -3.81 16.37
N GLN A 88 1.30 -2.83 16.98
CA GLN A 88 0.28 -3.13 17.99
C GLN A 88 -1.02 -3.59 17.32
N GLU A 89 -1.76 -4.43 18.02
CA GLU A 89 -3.05 -4.93 17.52
C GLU A 89 -4.02 -3.78 17.25
N THR A 90 -3.97 -2.71 18.06
CA THR A 90 -4.80 -1.52 17.84
C THR A 90 -4.47 -0.81 16.55
N ASP A 91 -3.18 -0.81 16.14
CA ASP A 91 -2.78 -0.21 14.86
C ASP A 91 -3.39 -1.00 13.69
N ARG A 92 -3.34 -2.32 13.77
CA ARG A 92 -3.90 -3.20 12.75
C ARG A 92 -5.40 -3.01 12.62
N ILE A 93 -6.10 -3.01 13.75
CA ILE A 93 -7.56 -2.81 13.78
C ILE A 93 -7.92 -1.45 13.19
N TRP A 94 -7.17 -0.41 13.56
CA TRP A 94 -7.42 0.94 13.05
C TRP A 94 -7.24 1.01 11.54
N GLY A 95 -6.17 0.39 11.02
CA GLY A 95 -5.93 0.34 9.57
C GLY A 95 -7.06 -0.34 8.81
N LEU A 96 -7.53 -1.48 9.31
CA LEU A 96 -8.64 -2.19 8.69
C LEU A 96 -9.93 -1.37 8.71
N ARG A 97 -10.16 -0.62 9.78
CA ARG A 97 -11.32 0.27 9.88
C ARG A 97 -11.27 1.44 8.90
N GLN A 98 -10.07 1.87 8.49
CA GLN A 98 -9.93 2.91 7.47
C GLN A 98 -10.19 2.37 6.07
N GLY A 99 -10.31 1.07 5.91
CA GLY A 99 -10.63 0.44 4.64
C GLY A 99 -9.49 -0.40 4.07
N ALA A 100 -8.39 -0.58 4.80
CA ALA A 100 -7.32 -1.46 4.34
C ALA A 100 -7.81 -2.91 4.27
N ARG A 101 -7.34 -3.64 3.27
CA ARG A 101 -7.65 -5.05 3.10
C ARG A 101 -6.83 -5.91 4.05
N ASP A 102 -5.60 -5.50 4.32
CA ASP A 102 -4.71 -6.24 5.21
C ASP A 102 -3.62 -5.32 5.77
N TYR A 103 -2.81 -5.86 6.69
CA TYR A 103 -1.79 -5.09 7.40
C TYR A 103 -0.55 -5.96 7.58
N LEU A 104 0.62 -5.44 7.19
CA LEU A 104 1.90 -6.11 7.36
C LEU A 104 2.82 -5.26 8.22
N VAL A 105 3.53 -5.90 9.14
CA VAL A 105 4.49 -5.22 10.03
C VAL A 105 5.88 -5.27 9.39
N LYS A 106 6.57 -4.14 9.36
CA LYS A 106 7.94 -4.06 8.87
C LYS A 106 8.91 -4.68 9.88
N PRO A 107 10.00 -5.31 9.42
CA PRO A 107 10.39 -5.48 8.02
C PRO A 107 9.48 -6.46 7.30
N VAL A 108 9.09 -6.13 6.09
CA VAL A 108 8.19 -6.96 5.30
C VAL A 108 8.93 -8.21 4.83
N VAL A 109 8.34 -9.36 5.11
CA VAL A 109 8.87 -10.66 4.68
C VAL A 109 8.28 -10.98 3.30
N GLU A 110 9.13 -11.27 2.34
CA GLU A 110 8.72 -11.49 0.94
C GLU A 110 7.62 -12.54 0.81
N ALA A 111 7.81 -13.70 1.44
CA ALA A 111 6.82 -14.79 1.35
C ALA A 111 5.46 -14.38 1.91
N GLU A 112 5.44 -13.60 3.00
CA GLU A 112 4.21 -13.11 3.61
C GLU A 112 3.51 -12.10 2.70
N LEU A 113 4.27 -11.16 2.13
CA LEU A 113 3.72 -10.17 1.22
C LEU A 113 3.10 -10.83 -0.02
N LEU A 114 3.85 -11.75 -0.64
CA LEU A 114 3.37 -12.42 -1.85
C LEU A 114 2.14 -13.27 -1.58
N ALA A 115 2.06 -13.91 -0.40
CA ALA A 115 0.88 -14.67 0.01
C ALA A 115 -0.34 -13.77 0.18
N LYS A 116 -0.17 -12.58 0.76
CA LYS A 116 -1.26 -11.61 0.93
C LYS A 116 -1.76 -11.10 -0.43
N ILE A 117 -0.85 -10.83 -1.35
CA ILE A 117 -1.22 -10.38 -2.70
C ILE A 117 -1.99 -11.48 -3.43
N ALA A 118 -1.52 -12.72 -3.34
CA ALA A 118 -2.17 -13.85 -3.97
C ALA A 118 -3.60 -14.07 -3.44
N ALA A 119 -3.81 -13.82 -2.14
CA ALA A 119 -5.12 -13.96 -1.51
C ALA A 119 -6.13 -12.90 -2.02
N ILE A 120 -5.65 -11.76 -2.49
CA ILE A 120 -6.49 -10.68 -3.03
C ILE A 120 -6.77 -10.90 -4.52
N SER A 121 -5.81 -11.48 -5.23
CA SER A 121 -5.90 -11.67 -6.69
C SER A 121 -7.03 -12.61 -7.12
#